data_b85adc17a1a81a53530902ae1ed64335
#
_entry.id   b85adc17a1a81a53530902ae1ed64335
#
_cell.length_a   1.000
_cell.length_b   1.000
_cell.length_c   1.000
_cell.angle_alpha   90.00
_cell.angle_beta   90.00
_cell.angle_gamma   90.00
#
_symmetry.space_group_name_H-M   'P 1'
#
loop_
_entity.id
_entity.type
_entity.pdbx_description
1 polymer ?
#
loop_
_entity_poly.entity_id
_entity_poly.type
_entity_poly.pdbx_seq_one_letter_code
_entity_poly.pdbx_strand_id
1 'polypeptide(L)'
;YYDVDLKYCRLKENGFEIDDGLKRGKCVQSRLFPQSHFIRLSIDELGKMDDLFAKEKFDCVVNLAAQAGVRYSITNPYSYLHSNLTGFLNILECCRRHQIKHLVFASSSSVYGLNTKVPYSEEDKVDTPISLYAATKKSDELMAHSYSKLYNIPTSGLRYFTVYGPWGRPDMAPMLFAKAMFAGNPIKVFNNGDMLRDFTYIDDIIEGTIRVLDHIPVADNCPNCIPYQIYNIGCSNPVKLMDFITEMEHAVG
;
A
#
# COMPACT_ATOMS: atom_id res chain seq x y z
N TYR A 1 -13.51 -7.92 -2.01
CA TYR A 1 -13.07 -6.99 -3.04
C TYR A 1 -12.62 -7.72 -4.32
N TYR A 2 -11.73 -8.68 -4.23
CA TYR A 2 -11.39 -9.65 -5.29
C TYR A 2 -11.24 -11.05 -4.68
N ASP A 3 -11.15 -12.07 -5.54
CA ASP A 3 -11.16 -13.46 -5.13
C ASP A 3 -10.10 -13.77 -4.06
N VAL A 4 -10.51 -14.46 -3.01
CA VAL A 4 -9.65 -14.84 -1.89
C VAL A 4 -8.65 -15.92 -2.31
N ASP A 5 -8.98 -16.76 -3.31
CA ASP A 5 -8.09 -17.80 -3.81
C ASP A 5 -6.78 -17.24 -4.35
N LEU A 6 -6.82 -16.06 -4.99
CA LEU A 6 -5.61 -15.37 -5.41
C LEU A 6 -4.69 -15.04 -4.22
N LYS A 7 -5.26 -14.68 -3.07
CA LYS A 7 -4.47 -14.43 -1.84
C LYS A 7 -3.86 -15.71 -1.31
N TYR A 8 -4.59 -16.80 -1.35
CA TYR A 8 -4.07 -18.11 -0.95
C TYR A 8 -2.98 -18.61 -1.90
N CYS A 9 -3.13 -18.42 -3.21
CA CYS A 9 -2.08 -18.72 -4.17
C CYS A 9 -0.77 -17.96 -3.86
N ARG A 10 -0.85 -16.66 -3.58
CA ARG A 10 0.32 -15.87 -3.17
C ARG A 10 1.00 -16.40 -1.90
N LEU A 11 0.21 -16.85 -0.93
CA LEU A 11 0.75 -17.43 0.30
C LEU A 11 1.40 -18.79 0.02
N LYS A 12 0.81 -19.63 -0.84
CA LYS A 12 1.40 -20.92 -1.26
C LYS A 12 2.74 -20.73 -1.97
N GLU A 13 2.86 -19.73 -2.86
CA GLU A 13 4.14 -19.37 -3.52
C GLU A 13 5.23 -19.02 -2.50
N ASN A 14 4.85 -18.45 -1.36
CA ASN A 14 5.75 -18.14 -0.26
C ASN A 14 5.90 -19.30 0.74
N GLY A 15 5.47 -20.52 0.39
CA GLY A 15 5.65 -21.72 1.18
C GLY A 15 4.73 -21.86 2.40
N PHE A 16 3.65 -21.09 2.48
CA PHE A 16 2.65 -21.26 3.53
C PHE A 16 1.65 -22.35 3.13
N GLU A 17 1.52 -23.38 3.95
CA GLU A 17 0.46 -24.37 3.79
C GLU A 17 -0.85 -23.83 4.36
N ILE A 18 -1.81 -23.68 3.47
CA ILE A 18 -3.13 -23.13 3.79
C ILE A 18 -4.15 -24.21 3.46
N ASP A 19 -4.64 -24.87 4.50
CA ASP A 19 -5.79 -25.76 4.41
C ASP A 19 -7.08 -24.94 4.20
N ASP A 20 -8.15 -25.57 3.74
CA ASP A 20 -9.49 -24.96 3.53
C ASP A 20 -10.12 -24.35 4.79
N GLY A 21 -9.37 -24.22 5.86
CA GLY A 21 -9.80 -23.70 7.16
C GLY A 21 -8.75 -22.95 7.91
N LEU A 22 -7.89 -22.12 7.27
CA LEU A 22 -6.97 -21.26 8.02
C LEU A 22 -7.73 -20.48 9.08
N LYS A 23 -7.75 -21.03 10.29
CA LYS A 23 -8.46 -20.43 11.42
C LYS A 23 -7.87 -19.07 11.72
N ARG A 24 -8.75 -18.10 11.94
CA ARG A 24 -8.37 -16.75 12.34
C ARG A 24 -7.52 -16.78 13.61
N GLY A 25 -6.39 -16.09 13.61
CA GLY A 25 -5.45 -16.07 14.73
C GLY A 25 -4.45 -17.25 14.80
N LYS A 26 -4.58 -18.27 13.93
CA LYS A 26 -3.59 -19.36 13.87
C LYS A 26 -2.34 -18.87 13.14
N CYS A 27 -1.18 -19.07 13.78
CA CYS A 27 0.13 -18.82 13.18
C CYS A 27 0.54 -20.01 12.31
N VAL A 28 1.01 -19.74 11.09
CA VAL A 28 1.54 -20.73 10.14
C VAL A 28 2.95 -20.30 9.74
N GLN A 29 3.91 -21.19 9.86
CA GLN A 29 5.30 -20.94 9.44
C GLN A 29 5.46 -21.32 7.96
N SER A 30 6.24 -20.54 7.22
CA SER A 30 6.60 -20.87 5.85
C SER A 30 7.59 -22.06 5.82
N ARG A 31 7.38 -22.99 4.86
CA ARG A 31 8.33 -24.08 4.59
C ARG A 31 9.52 -23.60 3.75
N LEU A 32 9.35 -22.61 2.89
CA LEU A 32 10.41 -22.05 2.06
C LEU A 32 11.27 -21.04 2.82
N PHE A 33 10.63 -20.28 3.72
CA PHE A 33 11.27 -19.22 4.49
C PHE A 33 10.98 -19.44 5.99
N PRO A 34 11.78 -20.27 6.71
CA PRO A 34 11.48 -20.65 8.10
C PRO A 34 11.39 -19.47 9.08
N GLN A 35 11.97 -18.32 8.75
CA GLN A 35 11.85 -17.10 9.56
C GLN A 35 10.52 -16.35 9.32
N SER A 36 9.75 -16.75 8.30
CA SER A 36 8.52 -16.08 7.92
C SER A 36 7.30 -16.80 8.50
N HIS A 37 6.43 -16.04 9.13
CA HIS A 37 5.18 -16.51 9.73
C HIS A 37 4.00 -15.73 9.17
N PHE A 38 2.88 -16.40 9.00
CA PHE A 38 1.62 -15.82 8.57
C PHE A 38 0.54 -16.01 9.63
N ILE A 39 -0.19 -14.93 9.94
CA ILE A 39 -1.36 -14.96 10.82
C ILE A 39 -2.50 -14.22 10.13
N ARG A 40 -3.66 -14.87 10.03
CA ARG A 40 -4.87 -14.24 9.52
C ARG A 40 -5.56 -13.45 10.62
N LEU A 41 -5.38 -12.13 10.62
CA LEU A 41 -6.04 -11.16 11.51
C LEU A 41 -6.64 -10.01 10.72
N SER A 42 -7.50 -9.24 11.35
CA SER A 42 -7.96 -7.96 10.83
C SER A 42 -7.35 -6.82 11.65
N ILE A 43 -6.84 -5.80 10.97
CA ILE A 43 -6.18 -4.67 11.63
C ILE A 43 -7.16 -3.78 12.40
N ASP A 44 -8.47 -3.91 12.17
CA ASP A 44 -9.51 -3.22 12.93
C ASP A 44 -9.83 -3.88 14.30
N GLU A 45 -9.22 -5.03 14.61
CA GLU A 45 -9.35 -5.73 15.89
C GLU A 45 -8.20 -5.39 16.84
N LEU A 46 -8.26 -4.22 17.46
CA LEU A 46 -7.18 -3.70 18.33
C LEU A 46 -6.67 -4.73 19.35
N GLY A 47 -7.54 -5.42 20.07
CA GLY A 47 -7.11 -6.38 21.10
C GLY A 47 -6.24 -7.50 20.55
N LYS A 48 -6.62 -8.10 19.41
CA LYS A 48 -5.81 -9.16 18.78
C LYS A 48 -4.51 -8.64 18.19
N MET A 49 -4.52 -7.41 17.68
CA MET A 49 -3.30 -6.75 17.20
C MET A 49 -2.35 -6.46 18.36
N ASP A 50 -2.86 -5.94 19.47
CA ASP A 50 -2.08 -5.66 20.67
C ASP A 50 -1.45 -6.93 21.26
N ASP A 51 -2.22 -8.03 21.35
CA ASP A 51 -1.72 -9.36 21.78
C ASP A 51 -0.59 -9.88 20.86
N LEU A 52 -0.74 -9.69 19.54
CA LEU A 52 0.28 -10.06 18.56
C LEU A 52 1.58 -9.25 18.77
N PHE A 53 1.48 -7.95 18.92
CA PHE A 53 2.64 -7.08 19.15
C PHE A 53 3.33 -7.40 20.48
N ALA A 54 2.56 -7.64 21.54
CA ALA A 54 3.10 -8.02 22.85
C ALA A 54 3.88 -9.35 22.80
N LYS A 55 3.37 -10.31 22.02
CA LYS A 55 3.98 -11.64 21.87
C LYS A 55 5.24 -11.61 21.02
N GLU A 56 5.17 -11.02 19.83
CA GLU A 56 6.22 -11.12 18.82
C GLU A 56 7.32 -10.05 19.01
N LYS A 57 7.03 -8.93 19.71
CA LYS A 57 7.98 -7.85 20.04
C LYS A 57 8.69 -7.31 18.79
N PHE A 58 7.93 -6.91 17.80
CA PHE A 58 8.45 -6.39 16.54
C PHE A 58 9.36 -5.17 16.75
N ASP A 59 10.46 -5.09 16.01
CA ASP A 59 11.31 -3.90 15.92
C ASP A 59 10.73 -2.86 14.98
N CYS A 60 10.24 -3.29 13.82
CA CYS A 60 9.71 -2.44 12.77
C CYS A 60 8.36 -2.97 12.27
N VAL A 61 7.55 -2.07 11.74
CA VAL A 61 6.25 -2.39 11.14
C VAL A 61 6.17 -1.82 9.74
N VAL A 62 5.79 -2.65 8.76
CA VAL A 62 5.44 -2.21 7.40
C VAL A 62 3.95 -2.42 7.20
N ASN A 63 3.16 -1.35 7.27
CA ASN A 63 1.71 -1.43 7.06
C ASN A 63 1.35 -1.20 5.59
N LEU A 64 1.12 -2.30 4.86
CA LEU A 64 0.58 -2.29 3.49
C LEU A 64 -0.91 -2.64 3.45
N ALA A 65 -1.51 -2.92 4.62
CA ALA A 65 -2.91 -3.31 4.73
C ALA A 65 -3.82 -2.10 4.58
N ALA A 66 -4.74 -2.17 3.64
CA ALA A 66 -5.78 -1.18 3.42
C ALA A 66 -6.88 -1.74 2.52
N GLN A 67 -8.06 -1.11 2.55
CA GLN A 67 -9.00 -1.20 1.44
C GLN A 67 -8.52 -0.24 0.35
N ALA A 68 -8.11 -0.79 -0.80
CA ALA A 68 -7.61 -0.02 -1.92
C ALA A 68 -8.66 0.07 -3.05
N GLY A 69 -8.39 0.95 -4.03
CA GLY A 69 -9.23 1.13 -5.22
C GLY A 69 -10.11 2.37 -5.15
N VAL A 70 -9.83 3.34 -6.02
CA VAL A 70 -10.57 4.62 -6.09
C VAL A 70 -12.07 4.38 -6.38
N ARG A 71 -12.39 3.50 -7.35
CA ARG A 71 -13.78 3.27 -7.76
C ARG A 71 -14.60 2.53 -6.72
N TYR A 72 -14.00 1.54 -6.07
CA TYR A 72 -14.69 0.78 -5.03
C TYR A 72 -15.05 1.64 -3.83
N SER A 73 -14.32 2.74 -3.57
CA SER A 73 -14.67 3.68 -2.50
C SER A 73 -15.99 4.42 -2.71
N ILE A 74 -16.49 4.45 -3.94
CA ILE A 74 -17.81 5.04 -4.27
C ILE A 74 -18.94 4.07 -3.88
N THR A 75 -18.74 2.76 -4.13
CA THR A 75 -19.78 1.74 -3.92
C THR A 75 -19.78 1.17 -2.51
N ASN A 76 -18.64 1.15 -1.82
CA ASN A 76 -18.53 0.64 -0.46
C ASN A 76 -17.64 1.54 0.43
N PRO A 77 -18.10 2.74 0.79
CA PRO A 77 -17.29 3.72 1.54
C PRO A 77 -16.92 3.25 2.95
N TYR A 78 -17.79 2.54 3.63
CA TYR A 78 -17.56 2.10 5.01
C TYR A 78 -16.39 1.14 5.17
N SER A 79 -16.09 0.31 4.15
CA SER A 79 -14.92 -0.56 4.18
C SER A 79 -13.60 0.23 4.25
N TYR A 80 -13.58 1.45 3.70
CA TYR A 80 -12.42 2.36 3.79
C TYR A 80 -12.28 2.97 5.17
N LEU A 81 -13.38 3.34 5.82
CA LEU A 81 -13.34 3.85 7.20
C LEU A 81 -12.81 2.77 8.15
N HIS A 82 -13.33 1.55 8.08
CA HIS A 82 -12.90 0.45 8.93
C HIS A 82 -11.44 0.05 8.70
N SER A 83 -11.05 -0.19 7.44
CA SER A 83 -9.71 -0.67 7.15
C SER A 83 -8.66 0.42 7.19
N ASN A 84 -8.92 1.59 6.58
CA ASN A 84 -7.89 2.60 6.41
C ASN A 84 -7.78 3.52 7.63
N LEU A 85 -8.90 3.97 8.21
CA LEU A 85 -8.85 4.87 9.36
C LEU A 85 -8.76 4.10 10.69
N THR A 86 -9.76 3.28 11.00
CA THR A 86 -9.77 2.53 12.27
C THR A 86 -8.60 1.54 12.33
N GLY A 87 -8.38 0.78 11.27
CA GLY A 87 -7.29 -0.18 11.20
C GLY A 87 -5.91 0.48 11.30
N PHE A 88 -5.71 1.60 10.62
CA PHE A 88 -4.44 2.31 10.69
C PHE A 88 -4.22 2.97 12.06
N LEU A 89 -5.26 3.52 12.69
CA LEU A 89 -5.19 4.01 14.06
C LEU A 89 -4.76 2.90 15.03
N ASN A 90 -5.29 1.68 14.88
CA ASN A 90 -4.89 0.54 15.69
C ASN A 90 -3.40 0.19 15.51
N ILE A 91 -2.88 0.26 14.28
CA ILE A 91 -1.44 0.09 14.02
C ILE A 91 -0.62 1.16 14.75
N LEU A 92 -1.03 2.43 14.66
CA LEU A 92 -0.36 3.53 15.36
C LEU A 92 -0.36 3.33 16.88
N GLU A 93 -1.50 2.93 17.46
CA GLU A 93 -1.61 2.62 18.88
C GLU A 93 -0.73 1.43 19.30
N CYS A 94 -0.68 0.36 18.51
CA CYS A 94 0.23 -0.75 18.76
C CYS A 94 1.69 -0.30 18.68
N CYS A 95 2.07 0.49 17.65
CA CYS A 95 3.42 1.04 17.54
C CYS A 95 3.80 1.88 18.77
N ARG A 96 2.89 2.71 19.26
CA ARG A 96 3.10 3.53 20.45
C ARG A 96 3.28 2.69 21.72
N ARG A 97 2.37 1.73 21.96
CA ARG A 97 2.36 0.90 23.18
C ARG A 97 3.59 -0.02 23.26
N HIS A 98 4.03 -0.55 22.13
CA HIS A 98 5.14 -1.49 22.04
C HIS A 98 6.46 -0.87 21.58
N GLN A 99 6.55 0.48 21.53
CA GLN A 99 7.78 1.23 21.26
C GLN A 99 8.49 0.78 19.98
N ILE A 100 7.74 0.66 18.89
CA ILE A 100 8.28 0.28 17.58
C ILE A 100 9.33 1.29 17.12
N LYS A 101 10.47 0.79 16.62
CA LYS A 101 11.61 1.63 16.20
C LYS A 101 11.37 2.35 14.89
N HIS A 102 10.55 1.78 13.98
CA HIS A 102 10.22 2.39 12.71
C HIS A 102 8.87 1.86 12.18
N LEU A 103 7.96 2.77 11.86
CA LEU A 103 6.74 2.48 11.12
C LEU A 103 6.89 2.96 9.67
N VAL A 104 6.78 2.05 8.71
CA VAL A 104 6.63 2.36 7.29
C VAL A 104 5.17 2.08 6.89
N PHE A 105 4.53 2.98 6.18
CA PHE A 105 3.13 2.76 5.77
C PHE A 105 2.86 3.18 4.33
N ALA A 106 1.96 2.45 3.67
CA ALA A 106 1.51 2.76 2.33
C ALA A 106 0.54 3.95 2.33
N SER A 107 0.98 5.07 1.77
CA SER A 107 0.12 6.12 1.23
C SER A 107 -0.18 5.83 -0.25
N SER A 108 -0.44 6.84 -1.06
CA SER A 108 -0.76 6.67 -2.48
C SER A 108 -0.54 7.98 -3.25
N SER A 109 -0.10 7.89 -4.49
CA SER A 109 -0.08 9.05 -5.41
C SER A 109 -1.47 9.68 -5.64
N SER A 110 -2.56 8.96 -5.33
CA SER A 110 -3.91 9.51 -5.40
C SER A 110 -4.16 10.69 -4.46
N VAL A 111 -3.31 10.90 -3.43
CA VAL A 111 -3.40 12.07 -2.54
C VAL A 111 -3.14 13.40 -3.26
N TYR A 112 -2.41 13.37 -4.38
CA TYR A 112 -2.17 14.57 -5.18
C TYR A 112 -3.45 15.17 -5.78
N GLY A 113 -4.50 14.36 -5.97
CA GLY A 113 -5.84 14.84 -6.31
C GLY A 113 -5.89 15.75 -7.53
N LEU A 114 -6.25 17.01 -7.33
CA LEU A 114 -6.37 18.04 -8.39
C LEU A 114 -5.06 18.79 -8.68
N ASN A 115 -3.91 18.36 -8.17
CA ASN A 115 -2.64 19.01 -8.50
C ASN A 115 -2.36 18.91 -10.00
N THR A 116 -2.02 20.06 -10.59
CA THR A 116 -1.68 20.16 -12.03
C THR A 116 -0.18 20.25 -12.29
N LYS A 117 0.62 20.54 -11.26
CA LYS A 117 2.07 20.56 -11.34
C LYS A 117 2.62 19.16 -11.55
N VAL A 118 3.49 18.98 -12.53
CA VAL A 118 4.25 17.76 -12.78
C VAL A 118 5.72 18.12 -12.99
N PRO A 119 6.65 17.29 -12.48
CA PRO A 119 6.43 16.11 -11.65
C PRO A 119 5.88 16.46 -10.26
N TYR A 120 5.16 15.53 -9.65
CA TYR A 120 4.70 15.65 -8.26
C TYR A 120 5.88 15.65 -7.30
N SER A 121 5.82 16.51 -6.29
CA SER A 121 6.80 16.58 -5.21
C SER A 121 6.13 16.28 -3.87
N GLU A 122 6.89 15.70 -2.93
CA GLU A 122 6.44 15.46 -1.56
C GLU A 122 6.04 16.76 -0.85
N GLU A 123 6.65 17.90 -1.24
CA GLU A 123 6.36 19.25 -0.73
C GLU A 123 5.05 19.84 -1.27
N ASP A 124 4.46 19.24 -2.30
CA ASP A 124 3.22 19.73 -2.88
C ASP A 124 2.06 19.58 -1.89
N LYS A 125 1.20 20.60 -1.83
CA LYS A 125 -0.05 20.52 -1.05
C LYS A 125 -0.95 19.43 -1.63
N VAL A 126 -1.48 18.58 -0.77
CA VAL A 126 -2.34 17.45 -1.12
C VAL A 126 -3.70 17.54 -0.40
N ASP A 127 -4.32 18.73 -0.45
CA ASP A 127 -5.53 19.06 0.30
C ASP A 127 -6.81 18.93 -0.55
N THR A 128 -6.69 18.51 -1.81
CA THR A 128 -7.80 18.41 -2.77
C THR A 128 -7.97 16.99 -3.32
N PRO A 129 -8.19 15.97 -2.46
CA PRO A 129 -8.41 14.59 -2.90
C PRO A 129 -9.69 14.47 -3.71
N ILE A 130 -9.68 13.68 -4.80
CA ILE A 130 -10.83 13.48 -5.69
C ILE A 130 -11.57 12.17 -5.44
N SER A 131 -11.24 11.45 -4.39
CA SER A 131 -11.92 10.22 -3.99
C SER A 131 -11.84 10.00 -2.49
N LEU A 132 -12.79 9.23 -1.94
CA LEU A 132 -12.75 8.86 -0.53
C LEU A 132 -11.49 8.04 -0.21
N TYR A 133 -11.06 7.17 -1.12
CA TYR A 133 -9.78 6.46 -0.96
C TYR A 133 -8.60 7.42 -0.78
N ALA A 134 -8.48 8.41 -1.65
CA ALA A 134 -7.42 9.43 -1.53
C ALA A 134 -7.53 10.21 -0.22
N ALA A 135 -8.75 10.58 0.19
CA ALA A 135 -9.00 11.25 1.47
C ALA A 135 -8.56 10.39 2.66
N THR A 136 -8.86 9.07 2.67
CA THR A 136 -8.39 8.19 3.74
C THR A 136 -6.87 8.06 3.76
N LYS A 137 -6.22 7.99 2.59
CA LYS A 137 -4.74 7.94 2.53
C LYS A 137 -4.09 9.23 3.01
N LYS A 138 -4.66 10.39 2.68
CA LYS A 138 -4.21 11.66 3.26
C LYS A 138 -4.46 11.71 4.78
N SER A 139 -5.57 11.18 5.26
CA SER A 139 -5.83 11.07 6.70
C SER A 139 -4.79 10.18 7.41
N ASP A 140 -4.36 9.08 6.78
CA ASP A 140 -3.29 8.23 7.30
C ASP A 140 -1.99 9.03 7.46
N GLU A 141 -1.61 9.87 6.47
CA GLU A 141 -0.43 10.75 6.57
C GLU A 141 -0.55 11.73 7.75
N LEU A 142 -1.71 12.35 7.96
CA LEU A 142 -1.94 13.31 9.05
C LEU A 142 -1.94 12.63 10.43
N MET A 143 -2.56 11.46 10.55
CA MET A 143 -2.54 10.67 11.79
C MET A 143 -1.11 10.23 12.13
N ALA A 144 -0.38 9.70 11.16
CA ALA A 144 1.01 9.28 11.34
C ALA A 144 1.92 10.44 11.75
N HIS A 145 1.78 11.60 11.11
CA HIS A 145 2.50 12.82 11.49
C HIS A 145 2.21 13.22 12.94
N SER A 146 0.94 13.21 13.35
CA SER A 146 0.52 13.54 14.72
C SER A 146 1.13 12.58 15.75
N TYR A 147 1.11 11.28 15.48
CA TYR A 147 1.71 10.26 16.36
C TYR A 147 3.23 10.36 16.42
N SER A 148 3.89 10.62 15.29
CA SER A 148 5.32 10.87 15.25
C SER A 148 5.69 12.08 16.12
N LYS A 149 4.93 13.18 16.04
CA LYS A 149 5.16 14.37 16.87
C LYS A 149 4.90 14.14 18.35
N LEU A 150 3.78 13.49 18.69
CA LEU A 150 3.35 13.33 20.09
C LEU A 150 4.16 12.27 20.84
N TYR A 151 4.55 11.20 20.16
CA TYR A 151 5.13 10.02 20.80
C TYR A 151 6.53 9.70 20.30
N ASN A 152 7.11 10.57 19.44
CA ASN A 152 8.44 10.40 18.86
C ASN A 152 8.64 9.04 18.15
N ILE A 153 7.60 8.56 17.44
CA ILE A 153 7.64 7.32 16.67
C ILE A 153 8.24 7.64 15.30
N PRO A 154 9.43 7.08 14.95
CA PRO A 154 9.98 7.24 13.60
C PRO A 154 9.02 6.65 12.56
N THR A 155 8.61 7.46 11.59
CA THR A 155 7.54 7.07 10.67
C THR A 155 7.83 7.53 9.24
N SER A 156 7.71 6.62 8.28
CA SER A 156 7.87 6.89 6.85
C SER A 156 6.62 6.51 6.07
N GLY A 157 6.05 7.47 5.34
CA GLY A 157 4.90 7.26 4.45
C GLY A 157 5.35 7.14 2.99
N LEU A 158 4.82 6.15 2.26
CA LEU A 158 5.19 5.85 0.88
C LEU A 158 4.01 6.13 -0.06
N ARG A 159 4.12 7.17 -0.88
CA ARG A 159 3.16 7.48 -1.94
C ARG A 159 3.49 6.64 -3.16
N TYR A 160 2.94 5.41 -3.19
CA TYR A 160 3.11 4.52 -4.33
C TYR A 160 2.36 5.02 -5.55
N PHE A 161 3.03 4.97 -6.72
CA PHE A 161 2.42 5.18 -8.03
C PHE A 161 1.80 3.89 -8.57
N THR A 162 1.66 3.75 -9.89
CA THR A 162 0.99 2.57 -10.45
C THR A 162 1.95 1.40 -10.53
N VAL A 163 1.81 0.47 -9.60
CA VAL A 163 2.64 -0.74 -9.54
C VAL A 163 2.12 -1.81 -10.50
N TYR A 164 3.02 -2.46 -11.23
CA TYR A 164 2.72 -3.60 -12.07
C TYR A 164 3.76 -4.71 -11.89
N GLY A 165 3.44 -5.92 -12.33
CA GLY A 165 4.33 -7.08 -12.26
C GLY A 165 3.58 -8.36 -11.87
N PRO A 166 4.31 -9.47 -11.66
CA PRO A 166 3.74 -10.75 -11.23
C PRO A 166 2.87 -10.61 -9.99
N TRP A 167 1.80 -11.40 -9.93
CA TRP A 167 0.85 -11.39 -8.82
C TRP A 167 0.14 -10.05 -8.60
N GLY A 168 0.10 -9.17 -9.61
CA GLY A 168 -0.60 -7.90 -9.57
C GLY A 168 -2.08 -8.04 -9.18
N ARG A 169 -2.67 -6.98 -8.66
CA ARG A 169 -4.11 -6.97 -8.32
C ARG A 169 -4.95 -7.04 -9.60
N PRO A 170 -6.00 -7.90 -9.63
CA PRO A 170 -6.80 -8.12 -10.84
C PRO A 170 -7.63 -6.91 -11.29
N ASP A 171 -7.83 -5.93 -10.41
CA ASP A 171 -8.58 -4.69 -10.68
C ASP A 171 -7.71 -3.54 -11.19
N MET A 172 -6.39 -3.73 -11.30
CA MET A 172 -5.46 -2.73 -11.86
C MET A 172 -5.43 -2.79 -13.37
N ALA A 173 -5.22 -1.63 -14.01
CA ALA A 173 -5.26 -1.51 -15.48
C ALA A 173 -4.38 -2.54 -16.21
N PRO A 174 -3.12 -2.79 -15.84
CA PRO A 174 -2.29 -3.80 -16.51
C PRO A 174 -2.93 -5.19 -16.52
N MET A 175 -3.50 -5.61 -15.38
CA MET A 175 -4.14 -6.93 -15.27
C MET A 175 -5.48 -7.01 -15.99
N LEU A 176 -6.27 -5.94 -15.96
CA LEU A 176 -7.54 -5.85 -16.70
C LEU A 176 -7.30 -5.89 -18.20
N PHE A 177 -6.30 -5.17 -18.69
CA PHE A 177 -5.95 -5.14 -20.10
C PHE A 177 -5.41 -6.50 -20.57
N ALA A 178 -4.44 -7.07 -19.88
CA ALA A 178 -3.91 -8.39 -20.19
C ALA A 178 -5.02 -9.45 -20.26
N LYS A 179 -5.92 -9.49 -19.25
CA LYS A 179 -7.04 -10.44 -19.24
C LYS A 179 -7.97 -10.24 -20.44
N ALA A 180 -8.28 -9.01 -20.82
CA ALA A 180 -9.14 -8.72 -21.97
C ALA A 180 -8.47 -9.12 -23.28
N MET A 181 -7.18 -8.78 -23.47
CA MET A 181 -6.40 -9.11 -24.66
C MET A 181 -6.29 -10.62 -24.85
N PHE A 182 -5.89 -11.39 -23.84
CA PHE A 182 -5.85 -12.87 -23.91
C PHE A 182 -7.22 -13.51 -24.21
N ALA A 183 -8.30 -12.86 -23.82
CA ALA A 183 -9.67 -13.34 -24.09
C ALA A 183 -10.22 -12.83 -25.44
N GLY A 184 -9.47 -12.04 -26.21
CA GLY A 184 -9.95 -11.41 -27.45
C GLY A 184 -11.08 -10.39 -27.24
N ASN A 185 -11.21 -9.86 -26.02
CA ASN A 185 -12.24 -8.90 -25.67
C ASN A 185 -11.71 -7.45 -25.79
N PRO A 186 -12.58 -6.50 -26.16
CA PRO A 186 -12.19 -5.09 -26.18
C PRO A 186 -11.84 -4.58 -24.79
N ILE A 187 -10.78 -3.77 -24.69
CA ILE A 187 -10.42 -3.06 -23.46
C ILE A 187 -11.19 -1.75 -23.35
N LYS A 188 -11.56 -1.38 -22.12
CA LYS A 188 -12.25 -0.13 -21.84
C LYS A 188 -11.25 0.96 -21.49
N VAL A 189 -11.01 1.88 -22.42
CA VAL A 189 -10.15 3.04 -22.24
C VAL A 189 -10.99 4.24 -21.80
N PHE A 190 -10.54 4.93 -20.74
CA PHE A 190 -11.20 6.14 -20.22
C PHE A 190 -10.47 7.39 -20.72
N ASN A 191 -11.19 8.52 -20.78
CA ASN A 191 -10.67 9.80 -21.24
C ASN A 191 -9.98 9.69 -22.63
N ASN A 192 -10.52 8.87 -23.52
CA ASN A 192 -9.95 8.58 -24.85
C ASN A 192 -8.45 8.20 -24.84
N GLY A 193 -7.94 7.72 -23.71
CA GLY A 193 -6.52 7.37 -23.53
C GLY A 193 -5.59 8.57 -23.29
N ASP A 194 -6.12 9.78 -23.26
CA ASP A 194 -5.33 10.99 -22.97
C ASP A 194 -4.98 11.10 -21.48
N MET A 195 -4.04 10.27 -21.09
CA MET A 195 -3.54 10.18 -19.72
C MET A 195 -2.07 9.77 -19.70
N LEU A 196 -1.30 10.43 -18.83
CA LEU A 196 0.04 9.98 -18.44
C LEU A 196 -0.06 9.09 -17.20
N ARG A 197 0.75 8.03 -17.16
CA ARG A 197 0.87 7.12 -16.03
C ARG A 197 2.33 6.82 -15.77
N ASP A 198 2.72 6.88 -14.52
CA ASP A 198 3.99 6.33 -14.05
C ASP A 198 3.74 4.88 -13.64
N PHE A 199 4.15 3.94 -14.50
CA PHE A 199 4.11 2.51 -14.22
C PHE A 199 5.46 2.08 -13.66
N THR A 200 5.44 1.53 -12.45
CA THR A 200 6.65 1.11 -11.76
C THR A 200 6.64 -0.40 -11.55
N TYR A 201 7.71 -1.08 -11.95
CA TYR A 201 7.80 -2.52 -11.78
C TYR A 201 7.93 -2.90 -10.31
N ILE A 202 7.38 -4.07 -9.95
CA ILE A 202 7.27 -4.49 -8.55
C ILE A 202 8.63 -4.58 -7.84
N ASP A 203 9.69 -5.01 -8.52
CA ASP A 203 11.02 -5.16 -7.91
C ASP A 203 11.60 -3.80 -7.52
N ASP A 204 11.41 -2.75 -8.33
CA ASP A 204 11.82 -1.38 -8.01
C ASP A 204 11.04 -0.83 -6.81
N ILE A 205 9.74 -1.16 -6.72
CA ILE A 205 8.90 -0.80 -5.59
C ILE A 205 9.38 -1.47 -4.30
N ILE A 206 9.71 -2.75 -4.36
CA ILE A 206 10.23 -3.49 -3.21
C ILE A 206 11.58 -2.94 -2.77
N GLU A 207 12.50 -2.72 -3.71
CA GLU A 207 13.81 -2.13 -3.43
C GLU A 207 13.67 -0.75 -2.75
N GLY A 208 12.82 0.13 -3.30
CA GLY A 208 12.53 1.43 -2.68
C GLY A 208 11.95 1.31 -1.28
N THR A 209 11.02 0.37 -1.07
CA THR A 209 10.40 0.12 0.24
C THR A 209 11.42 -0.38 1.27
N ILE A 210 12.32 -1.31 0.87
CA ILE A 210 13.37 -1.84 1.75
C ILE A 210 14.36 -0.73 2.12
N ARG A 211 14.81 0.08 1.16
CA ARG A 211 15.71 1.21 1.43
C ARG A 211 15.11 2.20 2.43
N VAL A 212 13.81 2.49 2.32
CA VAL A 212 13.13 3.35 3.31
C VAL A 212 13.03 2.65 4.66
N LEU A 213 12.74 1.34 4.71
CA LEU A 213 12.70 0.60 5.98
C LEU A 213 14.05 0.65 6.72
N ASP A 214 15.15 0.57 5.97
CA ASP A 214 16.52 0.63 6.52
C ASP A 214 16.96 2.06 6.88
N HIS A 215 16.24 3.08 6.39
CA HIS A 215 16.53 4.49 6.63
C HIS A 215 15.54 5.11 7.62
N ILE A 216 15.79 4.89 8.91
CA ILE A 216 14.92 5.39 9.99
C ILE A 216 15.01 6.93 10.05
N PRO A 217 13.87 7.65 9.91
CA PRO A 217 13.89 9.10 10.03
C PRO A 217 14.25 9.53 11.45
N VAL A 218 15.09 10.55 11.56
CA VAL A 218 15.49 11.13 12.82
C VAL A 218 14.94 12.55 12.95
N ALA A 219 14.59 12.95 14.17
CA ALA A 219 14.30 14.35 14.43
C ALA A 219 15.66 15.07 14.45
N ASP A 220 15.90 15.94 13.47
CA ASP A 220 17.05 16.85 13.53
C ASP A 220 16.95 17.70 14.80
N ASN A 221 18.11 18.23 15.30
CA ASN A 221 18.20 19.03 16.52
C ASN A 221 17.53 20.42 16.35
N CYS A 222 16.33 20.46 15.80
CA CYS A 222 15.56 21.69 15.68
C CYS A 222 14.26 21.58 16.51
N PRO A 223 13.74 22.67 17.08
CA PRO A 223 12.62 22.65 18.04
C PRO A 223 11.31 22.07 17.49
N ASN A 224 11.13 22.04 16.17
CA ASN A 224 9.93 21.55 15.50
C ASN A 224 10.16 20.30 14.63
N CYS A 225 11.38 19.77 14.58
CA CYS A 225 11.68 18.56 13.83
C CYS A 225 11.04 17.36 14.47
N ILE A 226 10.54 16.47 13.62
CA ILE A 226 9.90 15.22 13.99
C ILE A 226 10.50 14.09 13.15
N PRO A 227 10.57 12.87 13.67
CA PRO A 227 11.06 11.72 12.91
C PRO A 227 9.98 11.22 11.93
N TYR A 228 9.57 12.06 10.98
CA TYR A 228 8.53 11.78 10.00
C TYR A 228 8.98 12.20 8.61
N GLN A 229 8.84 11.28 7.64
CA GLN A 229 9.18 11.54 6.26
C GLN A 229 8.16 10.93 5.30
N ILE A 230 7.85 11.63 4.21
CA ILE A 230 7.10 11.12 3.07
C ILE A 230 8.04 10.92 1.90
N TYR A 231 7.81 9.85 1.13
CA TYR A 231 8.54 9.55 -0.11
C TYR A 231 7.57 9.22 -1.23
N ASN A 232 7.84 9.73 -2.41
CA ASN A 232 7.27 9.22 -3.66
C ASN A 232 8.03 7.95 -4.08
N ILE A 233 7.30 6.86 -4.35
CA ILE A 233 7.89 5.63 -4.87
C ILE A 233 7.29 5.36 -6.25
N GLY A 234 8.05 5.68 -7.27
CA GLY A 234 7.67 5.58 -8.68
C GLY A 234 8.88 5.50 -9.60
N CYS A 235 8.66 5.23 -10.88
CA CYS A 235 9.71 5.13 -11.89
C CYS A 235 10.26 6.50 -12.34
N SER A 236 9.52 7.58 -12.07
CA SER A 236 9.83 8.95 -12.54
C SER A 236 9.91 9.06 -14.08
N ASN A 237 9.25 8.15 -14.78
CA ASN A 237 9.17 8.11 -16.24
C ASN A 237 7.72 7.90 -16.70
N PRO A 238 6.87 8.94 -16.66
CA PRO A 238 5.48 8.82 -17.05
C PRO A 238 5.34 8.56 -18.55
N VAL A 239 4.55 7.55 -18.91
CA VAL A 239 4.26 7.15 -20.28
C VAL A 239 2.80 7.46 -20.63
N LYS A 240 2.51 7.65 -21.91
CA LYS A 240 1.13 7.75 -22.38
C LYS A 240 0.42 6.41 -22.24
N LEU A 241 -0.83 6.42 -21.78
CA LEU A 241 -1.60 5.20 -21.61
C LEU A 241 -1.74 4.40 -22.90
N MET A 242 -1.90 5.08 -24.04
CA MET A 242 -2.04 4.41 -25.34
C MET A 242 -0.74 3.70 -25.76
N ASP A 243 0.44 4.30 -25.50
CA ASP A 243 1.73 3.67 -25.78
C ASP A 243 1.90 2.39 -24.94
N PHE A 244 1.53 2.46 -23.65
CA PHE A 244 1.53 1.28 -22.77
C PHE A 244 0.61 0.16 -23.26
N ILE A 245 -0.60 0.52 -23.76
CA ILE A 245 -1.55 -0.45 -24.34
C ILE A 245 -0.95 -1.11 -25.58
N THR A 246 -0.35 -0.33 -26.48
CA THR A 246 0.28 -0.83 -27.70
C THR A 246 1.41 -1.83 -27.40
N GLU A 247 2.26 -1.52 -26.41
CA GLU A 247 3.31 -2.44 -25.98
C GLU A 247 2.75 -3.75 -25.39
N MET A 248 1.64 -3.65 -24.66
CA MET A 248 0.96 -4.85 -24.15
C MET A 248 0.36 -5.69 -25.29
N GLU A 249 -0.23 -5.07 -26.31
CA GLU A 249 -0.75 -5.76 -27.50
C GLU A 249 0.39 -6.50 -28.22
N HIS A 250 1.54 -5.85 -28.43
CA HIS A 250 2.71 -6.50 -29.02
C HIS A 250 3.24 -7.67 -28.20
N ALA A 251 3.16 -7.58 -26.86
CA ALA A 251 3.63 -8.65 -25.98
C ALA A 251 2.66 -9.85 -25.90
N VAL A 252 1.39 -9.61 -26.14
CA VAL A 252 0.34 -10.67 -26.11
C VAL A 252 0.25 -11.41 -27.44
N GLY A 253 0.55 -10.78 -28.58
CA GLY A 253 0.52 -11.35 -29.95
C GLY A 253 -0.73 -10.97 -30.70
#